data_f30f732708506723c959685b84b699ab
#
_entry.id   f30f732708506723c959685b84b699ab
#
_cell.length_a   1.000
_cell.length_b   1.000
_cell.length_c   1.000
_cell.angle_alpha   90.00
_cell.angle_beta   90.00
_cell.angle_gamma   90.00
#
_symmetry.space_group_name_H-M   'P 1'
#
loop_
_entity.id
_entity.type
_entity.pdbx_description
1 polymer ?
#
loop_
_entity_poly.entity_id
_entity_poly.type
_entity_poly.pdbx_seq_one_letter_code
_entity_poly.pdbx_strand_id
1 'polypeptide(L)'
;IAHETAHMWFGDYVTMQWFDDVWTKEVFANYFAARIVEPLFPEINHTLNKLKTFNAASLTEDRTLGTNAIRQPLDNLRNAGLIYGQIIYNKAPVMMEKLVDRMGEANFRSGIQEYLKTYSYANATWDDLIRILDGKASEDLATFSDVWVNRKGMPTLNFRIDGQELEVRQSDPYNRGLLWPQRFAVTLCGERDSVLRVNMTDTLVRIQLPFVPSLVLPNTDGRGYGLFVPDESALKWLLAHWWEVKDDTARQSLLMTLYENYLAKHISADDWTNSLLAGLPAEKNALVASTVSGYLAGAMRRVAPAQIAEVEARVYAISRNHPLPSCRVQLLRYFMQNATSQPMVKELYALWQEQSDKRLNQQDYTTLAYELAIRLPAESEQILRTQRARIDDPDRLRQFDFISRSVISDTARLDTLFNSLLVAENRRIEPWTAAVIRYLNHPLREEQSVKYIRPGL
;
A
#
# COMPACT_ATOMS: atom_id res chain seq x y z
N ILE A 1 -14.59 12.82 10.95
CA ILE A 1 -15.98 13.11 11.38
C ILE A 1 -16.93 12.08 10.78
N ALA A 2 -17.05 11.92 9.44
CA ALA A 2 -18.02 11.00 8.83
C ALA A 2 -17.84 9.54 9.28
N HIS A 3 -16.59 9.08 9.44
CA HIS A 3 -16.26 7.76 9.99
C HIS A 3 -16.79 7.58 11.41
N GLU A 4 -16.48 8.51 12.32
CA GLU A 4 -16.96 8.47 13.71
C GLU A 4 -18.50 8.62 13.81
N THR A 5 -19.10 9.38 12.87
CA THR A 5 -20.55 9.48 12.79
C THR A 5 -21.18 8.12 12.42
N ALA A 6 -20.58 7.38 11.50
CA ALA A 6 -21.09 6.08 11.10
C ALA A 6 -21.01 5.03 12.22
N HIS A 7 -20.06 5.17 13.17
CA HIS A 7 -20.00 4.32 14.36
C HIS A 7 -21.24 4.40 15.26
N MET A 8 -22.00 5.50 15.21
CA MET A 8 -23.27 5.62 15.93
C MET A 8 -24.27 4.52 15.56
N TRP A 9 -24.19 4.00 14.32
CA TRP A 9 -25.03 2.85 13.88
C TRP A 9 -24.26 1.53 13.96
N PHE A 10 -22.98 1.53 13.56
CA PHE A 10 -22.13 0.33 13.48
C PHE A 10 -21.04 0.39 14.54
N GLY A 11 -21.32 -0.15 15.70
CA GLY A 11 -20.51 -0.11 16.91
C GLY A 11 -21.32 0.27 18.14
N ASP A 12 -22.20 1.30 18.04
CA ASP A 12 -23.04 1.77 19.16
C ASP A 12 -24.47 1.20 19.07
N TYR A 13 -25.20 1.49 17.98
CA TYR A 13 -26.60 1.06 17.82
C TYR A 13 -26.73 -0.45 17.66
N VAL A 14 -25.84 -1.06 16.86
CA VAL A 14 -25.62 -2.50 16.78
C VAL A 14 -24.16 -2.78 17.04
N THR A 15 -23.89 -3.58 18.07
CA THR A 15 -22.53 -3.92 18.51
C THR A 15 -22.18 -5.35 18.08
N MET A 16 -20.91 -5.65 17.84
CA MET A 16 -20.46 -7.03 17.64
C MET A 16 -20.65 -7.86 18.90
N GLN A 17 -20.93 -9.15 18.73
CA GLN A 17 -21.09 -10.07 19.86
C GLN A 17 -19.74 -10.32 20.54
N TRP A 18 -18.67 -10.40 19.77
CA TRP A 18 -17.30 -10.56 20.25
C TRP A 18 -16.30 -9.88 19.29
N PHE A 19 -15.07 -9.71 19.75
CA PHE A 19 -14.03 -9.00 19.02
C PHE A 19 -13.52 -9.71 17.75
N ASP A 20 -13.85 -10.98 17.52
CA ASP A 20 -13.66 -11.63 16.21
C ASP A 20 -14.29 -10.84 15.07
N ASP A 21 -15.40 -10.16 15.36
CA ASP A 21 -16.17 -9.36 14.44
C ASP A 21 -15.94 -7.84 14.60
N VAL A 22 -14.92 -7.42 15.38
CA VAL A 22 -14.61 -5.98 15.58
C VAL A 22 -14.32 -5.23 14.27
N TRP A 23 -13.81 -5.93 13.28
CA TRP A 23 -13.55 -5.38 11.96
C TRP A 23 -14.82 -4.87 11.26
N THR A 24 -15.99 -5.41 11.59
CA THR A 24 -17.26 -5.03 10.97
C THR A 24 -17.61 -3.56 11.23
N LYS A 25 -17.41 -3.07 12.45
CA LYS A 25 -17.67 -1.66 12.77
C LYS A 25 -16.74 -0.74 11.99
N GLU A 26 -15.47 -1.10 11.84
CA GLU A 26 -14.47 -0.30 11.11
C GLU A 26 -14.77 -0.26 9.61
N VAL A 27 -15.12 -1.41 9.02
CA VAL A 27 -15.42 -1.48 7.59
C VAL A 27 -16.70 -0.73 7.24
N PHE A 28 -17.74 -0.83 8.08
CA PHE A 28 -18.95 -0.05 7.87
C PHE A 28 -18.73 1.44 8.07
N ALA A 29 -17.95 1.83 9.09
CA ALA A 29 -17.60 3.22 9.31
C ALA A 29 -16.88 3.80 8.09
N ASN A 30 -15.91 3.09 7.53
CA ASN A 30 -15.19 3.49 6.30
C ASN A 30 -16.13 3.54 5.08
N TYR A 31 -16.98 2.52 4.89
CA TYR A 31 -17.88 2.44 3.75
C TYR A 31 -18.89 3.59 3.74
N PHE A 32 -19.57 3.84 4.87
CA PHE A 32 -20.56 4.91 4.95
C PHE A 32 -19.92 6.30 4.99
N ALA A 33 -18.73 6.46 5.58
CA ALA A 33 -17.98 7.70 5.48
C ALA A 33 -17.68 8.07 4.02
N ALA A 34 -17.26 7.09 3.20
CA ALA A 34 -17.05 7.30 1.78
C ALA A 34 -18.35 7.74 1.08
N ARG A 35 -19.48 7.06 1.36
CA ARG A 35 -20.80 7.43 0.81
C ARG A 35 -21.28 8.83 1.18
N ILE A 36 -20.88 9.33 2.34
CA ILE A 36 -21.19 10.70 2.79
C ILE A 36 -20.25 11.71 2.11
N VAL A 37 -18.97 11.41 2.04
CA VAL A 37 -17.93 12.37 1.64
C VAL A 37 -17.80 12.47 0.12
N GLU A 38 -17.86 11.35 -0.60
CA GLU A 38 -17.61 11.34 -2.05
C GLU A 38 -18.50 12.31 -2.86
N PRO A 39 -19.83 12.41 -2.61
CA PRO A 39 -20.67 13.37 -3.31
C PRO A 39 -20.35 14.83 -3.01
N LEU A 40 -19.68 15.12 -1.90
CA LEU A 40 -19.31 16.48 -1.50
C LEU A 40 -18.02 16.97 -2.17
N PHE A 41 -17.23 16.06 -2.75
CA PHE A 41 -15.96 16.34 -3.40
C PHE A 41 -15.88 15.62 -4.77
N PRO A 42 -16.77 15.99 -5.72
CA PRO A 42 -16.87 15.31 -7.01
C PRO A 42 -15.64 15.51 -7.92
N GLU A 43 -14.79 16.49 -7.61
CA GLU A 43 -13.53 16.76 -8.32
C GLU A 43 -12.43 15.74 -8.01
N ILE A 44 -12.59 14.94 -6.93
CA ILE A 44 -11.63 13.90 -6.57
C ILE A 44 -12.00 12.60 -7.27
N ASN A 45 -11.04 11.94 -7.92
CA ASN A 45 -11.22 10.58 -8.39
C ASN A 45 -11.18 9.61 -7.18
N HIS A 46 -12.34 9.39 -6.56
CA HIS A 46 -12.48 8.56 -5.35
C HIS A 46 -12.12 7.10 -5.61
N THR A 47 -12.43 6.55 -6.80
CA THR A 47 -12.07 5.18 -7.17
C THR A 47 -10.55 5.01 -7.20
N LEU A 48 -9.84 5.94 -7.84
CA LEU A 48 -8.38 5.96 -7.86
C LEU A 48 -7.81 6.09 -6.44
N ASN A 49 -8.39 6.97 -5.63
CA ASN A 49 -7.93 7.18 -4.25
C ASN A 49 -8.10 5.93 -3.39
N LYS A 50 -9.24 5.24 -3.49
CA LYS A 50 -9.49 3.96 -2.79
C LYS A 50 -8.53 2.87 -3.26
N LEU A 51 -8.32 2.74 -4.56
CA LEU A 51 -7.39 1.78 -5.14
C LEU A 51 -5.97 1.98 -4.58
N LYS A 52 -5.51 3.22 -4.53
CA LYS A 52 -4.22 3.57 -3.95
C LYS A 52 -4.15 3.34 -2.44
N THR A 53 -5.19 3.73 -1.70
CA THR A 53 -5.19 3.70 -0.23
C THR A 53 -5.44 2.30 0.30
N PHE A 54 -6.50 1.64 -0.17
CA PHE A 54 -6.92 0.35 0.40
C PHE A 54 -6.26 -0.83 -0.30
N ASN A 55 -6.36 -0.93 -1.63
CA ASN A 55 -5.84 -2.09 -2.34
C ASN A 55 -4.32 -2.19 -2.23
N ALA A 56 -3.59 -1.11 -2.49
CA ALA A 56 -2.14 -1.13 -2.42
C ALA A 56 -1.63 -1.45 -1.02
N ALA A 57 -2.25 -0.89 0.03
CA ALA A 57 -1.86 -1.14 1.41
C ALA A 57 -2.17 -2.58 1.85
N SER A 58 -3.36 -3.11 1.53
CA SER A 58 -3.73 -4.49 1.88
C SER A 58 -2.85 -5.53 1.19
N LEU A 59 -2.48 -5.32 -0.08
CA LEU A 59 -1.58 -6.21 -0.81
C LEU A 59 -0.19 -6.31 -0.15
N THR A 60 0.28 -5.29 0.57
CA THR A 60 1.58 -5.35 1.25
C THR A 60 1.67 -6.46 2.29
N GLU A 61 0.56 -6.77 2.93
CA GLU A 61 0.44 -7.84 3.92
C GLU A 61 -0.08 -9.13 3.29
N ASP A 62 -1.11 -9.04 2.44
CA ASP A 62 -1.84 -10.21 1.95
C ASP A 62 -1.02 -11.11 1.01
N ARG A 63 0.03 -10.58 0.36
CA ARG A 63 0.99 -11.37 -0.43
C ARG A 63 1.96 -12.19 0.42
N THR A 64 2.05 -11.92 1.74
CA THR A 64 3.04 -12.55 2.62
C THR A 64 2.51 -13.82 3.28
N LEU A 65 3.41 -14.70 3.70
CA LEU A 65 3.05 -15.91 4.47
C LEU A 65 2.41 -15.55 5.83
N GLY A 66 2.75 -14.39 6.38
CA GLY A 66 2.23 -13.89 7.65
C GLY A 66 0.84 -13.24 7.57
N THR A 67 0.21 -13.21 6.39
CA THR A 67 -1.12 -12.65 6.25
C THR A 67 -2.17 -13.36 7.09
N ASN A 68 -3.22 -12.64 7.45
CA ASN A 68 -4.35 -13.13 8.24
C ASN A 68 -5.67 -13.07 7.45
N ALA A 69 -6.68 -13.76 7.95
CA ALA A 69 -8.06 -13.56 7.54
C ALA A 69 -8.56 -12.17 8.00
N ILE A 70 -9.62 -11.65 7.40
CA ILE A 70 -10.27 -10.43 7.89
C ILE A 70 -10.87 -10.69 9.27
N ARG A 71 -11.63 -11.79 9.41
CA ARG A 71 -12.15 -12.27 10.68
C ARG A 71 -11.06 -13.09 11.38
N GLN A 72 -10.59 -12.60 12.50
CA GLN A 72 -9.53 -13.23 13.26
C GLN A 72 -10.04 -13.65 14.63
N PRO A 73 -9.84 -14.91 15.07
CA PRO A 73 -10.26 -15.36 16.37
C PRO A 73 -9.51 -14.59 17.46
N LEU A 74 -10.22 -14.20 18.51
CA LEU A 74 -9.67 -13.50 19.65
C LEU A 74 -10.12 -14.15 20.96
N ASP A 75 -9.26 -14.97 21.55
CA ASP A 75 -9.56 -15.68 22.81
C ASP A 75 -9.46 -14.76 24.04
N ASN A 76 -8.67 -13.69 23.96
CA ASN A 76 -8.41 -12.81 25.09
C ASN A 76 -8.34 -11.35 24.66
N LEU A 77 -9.13 -10.50 25.33
CA LEU A 77 -9.21 -9.06 25.05
C LEU A 77 -7.87 -8.31 25.20
N ARG A 78 -6.94 -8.83 26.00
CA ARG A 78 -5.58 -8.27 26.11
C ARG A 78 -4.83 -8.26 24.79
N ASN A 79 -5.20 -9.17 23.88
CA ASN A 79 -4.59 -9.33 22.56
C ASN A 79 -5.34 -8.54 21.47
N ALA A 80 -6.40 -7.79 21.82
CA ALA A 80 -7.21 -7.07 20.83
C ALA A 80 -6.40 -6.12 19.95
N GLY A 81 -5.36 -5.48 20.52
CA GLY A 81 -4.46 -4.62 19.75
C GLY A 81 -3.69 -5.33 18.64
N LEU A 82 -3.55 -6.65 18.68
CA LEU A 82 -2.80 -7.41 17.68
C LEU A 82 -3.60 -7.71 16.40
N ILE A 83 -4.94 -7.63 16.47
CA ILE A 83 -5.78 -7.89 15.30
C ILE A 83 -5.98 -6.64 14.43
N TYR A 84 -5.73 -5.44 14.96
CA TYR A 84 -5.84 -4.19 14.20
C TYR A 84 -4.64 -4.02 13.27
N GLY A 85 -4.82 -4.22 11.96
CA GLY A 85 -3.76 -4.15 10.96
C GLY A 85 -4.29 -3.86 9.56
N GLN A 86 -3.40 -3.95 8.57
CA GLN A 86 -3.70 -3.63 7.17
C GLN A 86 -4.87 -4.45 6.61
N ILE A 87 -5.04 -5.68 7.08
CA ILE A 87 -6.13 -6.54 6.62
C ILE A 87 -7.49 -5.99 7.05
N ILE A 88 -7.63 -5.60 8.32
CA ILE A 88 -8.89 -5.05 8.83
C ILE A 88 -9.17 -3.66 8.23
N TYR A 89 -8.19 -2.77 8.21
CA TYR A 89 -8.43 -1.39 7.78
C TYR A 89 -8.44 -1.19 6.27
N ASN A 90 -7.79 -2.07 5.49
CA ASN A 90 -7.64 -1.87 4.06
C ASN A 90 -8.25 -3.00 3.21
N LYS A 91 -8.05 -4.30 3.53
CA LYS A 91 -8.68 -5.39 2.77
C LYS A 91 -10.18 -5.47 3.00
N ALA A 92 -10.65 -5.29 4.24
CA ALA A 92 -12.07 -5.39 4.55
C ALA A 92 -12.93 -4.35 3.80
N PRO A 93 -12.55 -3.06 3.65
CA PRO A 93 -13.27 -2.13 2.79
C PRO A 93 -13.34 -2.57 1.32
N VAL A 94 -12.27 -3.15 0.77
CA VAL A 94 -12.27 -3.69 -0.60
C VAL A 94 -13.27 -4.84 -0.72
N MET A 95 -13.33 -5.73 0.28
CA MET A 95 -14.29 -6.83 0.30
C MET A 95 -15.73 -6.35 0.44
N MET A 96 -15.96 -5.30 1.22
CA MET A 96 -17.28 -4.69 1.35
C MET A 96 -17.79 -4.14 0.01
N GLU A 97 -16.93 -3.46 -0.76
CA GLU A 97 -17.30 -3.01 -2.11
C GLU A 97 -17.63 -4.17 -3.06
N LYS A 98 -16.86 -5.27 -2.98
CA LYS A 98 -17.16 -6.49 -3.75
C LYS A 98 -18.48 -7.13 -3.36
N LEU A 99 -18.80 -7.16 -2.06
CA LEU A 99 -20.08 -7.65 -1.55
C LEU A 99 -21.25 -6.84 -2.11
N VAL A 100 -21.13 -5.50 -2.07
CA VAL A 100 -22.13 -4.59 -2.62
C VAL A 100 -22.28 -4.74 -4.14
N ASP A 101 -21.18 -4.89 -4.88
CA ASP A 101 -21.20 -5.11 -6.34
C ASP A 101 -21.91 -6.43 -6.72
N ARG A 102 -21.80 -7.46 -5.87
CA ARG A 102 -22.47 -8.74 -6.10
C ARG A 102 -23.98 -8.69 -5.92
N MET A 103 -24.45 -8.06 -4.85
CA MET A 103 -25.86 -8.05 -4.52
C MET A 103 -26.64 -6.83 -5.04
N GLY A 104 -25.91 -5.78 -5.47
CA GLY A 104 -26.48 -4.50 -5.88
C GLY A 104 -26.87 -3.61 -4.71
N GLU A 105 -26.76 -2.30 -4.90
CA GLU A 105 -26.95 -1.29 -3.87
C GLU A 105 -28.32 -1.30 -3.20
N ALA A 106 -29.40 -1.55 -3.97
CA ALA A 106 -30.76 -1.56 -3.45
C ALA A 106 -30.97 -2.71 -2.46
N ASN A 107 -30.49 -3.92 -2.82
CA ASN A 107 -30.57 -5.10 -1.97
C ASN A 107 -29.69 -4.95 -0.73
N PHE A 108 -28.47 -4.42 -0.90
CA PHE A 108 -27.57 -4.13 0.21
C PHE A 108 -28.20 -3.14 1.20
N ARG A 109 -28.76 -2.02 0.71
CA ARG A 109 -29.46 -1.03 1.55
C ARG A 109 -30.61 -1.66 2.32
N SER A 110 -31.46 -2.44 1.64
CA SER A 110 -32.59 -3.15 2.26
C SER A 110 -32.11 -4.13 3.33
N GLY A 111 -31.03 -4.85 3.08
CA GLY A 111 -30.44 -5.78 4.05
C GLY A 111 -29.85 -5.07 5.27
N ILE A 112 -29.13 -3.97 5.09
CA ILE A 112 -28.60 -3.18 6.19
C ILE A 112 -29.72 -2.55 7.03
N GLN A 113 -30.79 -2.07 6.41
CA GLN A 113 -31.95 -1.56 7.15
C GLN A 113 -32.60 -2.65 8.00
N GLU A 114 -32.77 -3.87 7.47
CA GLU A 114 -33.28 -5.01 8.22
C GLU A 114 -32.33 -5.40 9.37
N TYR A 115 -31.04 -5.47 9.12
CA TYR A 115 -30.01 -5.76 10.13
C TYR A 115 -30.07 -4.76 11.29
N LEU A 116 -30.07 -3.46 11.01
CA LEU A 116 -30.16 -2.41 12.03
C LEU A 116 -31.47 -2.47 12.81
N LYS A 117 -32.59 -2.82 12.16
CA LYS A 117 -33.89 -2.98 12.83
C LYS A 117 -33.93 -4.23 13.71
N THR A 118 -33.38 -5.33 13.22
CA THR A 118 -33.46 -6.64 13.92
C THR A 118 -32.56 -6.64 15.17
N TYR A 119 -31.39 -6.02 15.08
CA TYR A 119 -30.38 -6.03 16.14
C TYR A 119 -30.24 -4.66 16.85
N SER A 120 -31.29 -3.81 16.79
CA SER A 120 -31.26 -2.50 17.45
C SER A 120 -31.02 -2.64 18.96
N TYR A 121 -30.01 -1.91 19.47
CA TYR A 121 -29.55 -1.97 20.85
C TYR A 121 -29.13 -3.37 21.34
N ALA A 122 -28.71 -4.22 20.42
CA ALA A 122 -28.30 -5.59 20.69
C ALA A 122 -26.94 -5.92 20.03
N ASN A 123 -26.51 -7.16 20.22
CA ASN A 123 -25.28 -7.68 19.64
C ASN A 123 -25.62 -8.58 18.44
N ALA A 124 -24.78 -8.50 17.42
CA ALA A 124 -24.87 -9.36 16.23
C ALA A 124 -23.49 -9.85 15.81
N THR A 125 -23.45 -10.96 15.09
CA THR A 125 -22.27 -11.51 14.46
C THR A 125 -22.22 -11.12 12.99
N TRP A 126 -21.04 -11.28 12.36
CA TRP A 126 -20.92 -11.19 10.91
C TRP A 126 -21.82 -12.20 10.19
N ASP A 127 -21.94 -13.41 10.73
CA ASP A 127 -22.79 -14.47 10.14
C ASP A 127 -24.29 -14.11 10.19
N ASP A 128 -24.74 -13.37 11.22
CA ASP A 128 -26.10 -12.84 11.29
C ASP A 128 -26.38 -11.83 10.18
N LEU A 129 -25.42 -10.94 9.92
CA LEU A 129 -25.53 -9.99 8.81
C LEU A 129 -25.54 -10.71 7.46
N ILE A 130 -24.59 -11.63 7.22
CA ILE A 130 -24.52 -12.38 5.95
C ILE A 130 -25.80 -13.14 5.69
N ARG A 131 -26.42 -13.75 6.70
CA ARG A 131 -27.69 -14.45 6.56
C ARG A 131 -28.83 -13.53 6.07
N ILE A 132 -28.89 -12.29 6.58
CA ILE A 132 -29.88 -11.30 6.12
C ILE A 132 -29.59 -10.87 4.68
N LEU A 133 -28.31 -10.60 4.36
CA LEU A 133 -27.90 -10.15 3.03
C LEU A 133 -28.08 -11.24 1.97
N ASP A 134 -27.75 -12.50 2.30
CA ASP A 134 -27.90 -13.66 1.44
C ASP A 134 -29.36 -13.89 1.06
N GLY A 135 -30.29 -13.72 2.01
CA GLY A 135 -31.72 -13.78 1.75
C GLY A 135 -32.26 -12.72 0.77
N LYS A 136 -31.47 -11.70 0.43
CA LYS A 136 -31.80 -10.63 -0.52
C LYS A 136 -30.95 -10.66 -1.81
N ALA A 137 -29.94 -11.50 -1.83
CA ALA A 137 -29.05 -11.65 -2.98
C ALA A 137 -29.55 -12.76 -3.92
N SER A 138 -29.17 -12.66 -5.19
CA SER A 138 -29.39 -13.74 -6.17
C SER A 138 -28.19 -14.71 -6.25
N GLU A 139 -27.11 -14.42 -5.56
CA GLU A 139 -25.87 -15.18 -5.53
C GLU A 139 -25.57 -15.64 -4.10
N ASP A 140 -24.85 -16.75 -3.96
CA ASP A 140 -24.39 -17.30 -2.67
C ASP A 140 -23.37 -16.38 -2.00
N LEU A 141 -23.82 -15.62 -1.00
CA LEU A 141 -22.97 -14.76 -0.21
C LEU A 141 -22.30 -15.51 0.95
N ALA A 142 -22.79 -16.66 1.36
CA ALA A 142 -22.17 -17.47 2.39
C ALA A 142 -20.82 -18.02 1.91
N THR A 143 -20.77 -18.59 0.69
CA THR A 143 -19.51 -19.02 0.06
C THR A 143 -18.56 -17.84 -0.20
N PHE A 144 -19.10 -16.70 -0.66
CA PHE A 144 -18.30 -15.48 -0.81
C PHE A 144 -17.66 -15.06 0.52
N SER A 145 -18.46 -15.02 1.59
CA SER A 145 -18.01 -14.64 2.93
C SER A 145 -16.95 -15.59 3.48
N ASP A 146 -17.14 -16.91 3.32
CA ASP A 146 -16.15 -17.87 3.81
C ASP A 146 -14.77 -17.60 3.20
N VAL A 147 -14.69 -17.43 1.89
CA VAL A 147 -13.40 -17.28 1.20
C VAL A 147 -12.77 -15.91 1.44
N TRP A 148 -13.55 -14.83 1.32
CA TRP A 148 -13.00 -13.50 1.39
C TRP A 148 -12.78 -12.98 2.81
N VAL A 149 -13.57 -13.43 3.77
CA VAL A 149 -13.55 -12.93 5.14
C VAL A 149 -12.87 -13.91 6.11
N ASN A 150 -13.20 -15.22 6.00
CA ASN A 150 -12.70 -16.22 6.95
C ASN A 150 -11.39 -16.90 6.50
N ARG A 151 -10.94 -16.68 5.24
CA ARG A 151 -9.70 -17.28 4.73
C ARG A 151 -8.66 -16.20 4.47
N LYS A 152 -7.40 -16.52 4.76
CA LYS A 152 -6.26 -15.64 4.50
C LYS A 152 -5.78 -15.73 3.06
N GLY A 153 -5.13 -14.65 2.58
CA GLY A 153 -4.47 -14.62 1.29
C GLY A 153 -5.37 -14.13 0.16
N MET A 154 -4.86 -14.24 -1.04
CA MET A 154 -5.45 -13.73 -2.28
C MET A 154 -5.16 -14.68 -3.45
N PRO A 155 -5.97 -14.65 -4.54
CA PRO A 155 -5.72 -15.47 -5.71
C PRO A 155 -4.57 -14.96 -6.56
N THR A 156 -3.98 -15.87 -7.35
CA THR A 156 -3.22 -15.54 -8.56
C THR A 156 -4.12 -15.74 -9.77
N LEU A 157 -4.18 -14.75 -10.66
CA LEU A 157 -4.97 -14.79 -11.89
C LEU A 157 -4.07 -14.69 -13.10
N ASN A 158 -3.97 -15.78 -13.87
CA ASN A 158 -3.16 -15.86 -15.07
C ASN A 158 -4.03 -15.64 -16.31
N PHE A 159 -3.55 -14.82 -17.24
CA PHE A 159 -4.23 -14.46 -18.48
C PHE A 159 -3.52 -15.09 -19.65
N ARG A 160 -4.28 -15.68 -20.55
CA ARG A 160 -3.79 -16.24 -21.81
C ARG A 160 -4.78 -15.93 -22.93
N ILE A 161 -4.26 -15.52 -24.08
CA ILE A 161 -5.04 -15.32 -25.30
C ILE A 161 -4.71 -16.48 -26.24
N ASP A 162 -5.77 -17.07 -26.80
CA ASP A 162 -5.67 -18.07 -27.87
C ASP A 162 -6.65 -17.71 -29.00
N GLY A 163 -6.15 -16.99 -29.99
CA GLY A 163 -6.98 -16.44 -31.07
C GLY A 163 -8.04 -15.46 -30.55
N GLN A 164 -9.30 -15.82 -30.67
CA GLN A 164 -10.45 -15.05 -30.17
C GLN A 164 -10.97 -15.58 -28.82
N GLU A 165 -10.18 -16.33 -28.07
CA GLU A 165 -10.55 -16.78 -26.74
C GLU A 165 -9.61 -16.21 -25.69
N LEU A 166 -10.16 -15.63 -24.63
CA LEU A 166 -9.44 -15.24 -23.41
C LEU A 166 -9.65 -16.31 -22.36
N GLU A 167 -8.57 -16.93 -21.92
CA GLU A 167 -8.55 -17.77 -20.73
C GLU A 167 -8.09 -16.94 -19.52
N VAL A 168 -8.86 -16.98 -18.44
CA VAL A 168 -8.46 -16.46 -17.13
C VAL A 168 -8.48 -17.61 -16.13
N ARG A 169 -7.30 -17.97 -15.63
CA ARG A 169 -7.13 -19.05 -14.66
C ARG A 169 -6.80 -18.49 -13.30
N GLN A 170 -7.60 -18.89 -12.31
CA GLN A 170 -7.38 -18.58 -10.91
C GLN A 170 -6.71 -19.75 -10.18
N SER A 171 -5.77 -19.46 -9.28
CA SER A 171 -5.15 -20.45 -8.39
C SER A 171 -4.98 -19.91 -6.98
N ASP A 172 -5.04 -20.80 -6.00
CA ASP A 172 -4.71 -20.51 -4.60
C ASP A 172 -3.20 -20.71 -4.39
N PRO A 173 -2.45 -19.64 -4.02
CA PRO A 173 -0.99 -19.74 -3.82
C PRO A 173 -0.58 -20.68 -2.69
N TYR A 174 -1.51 -21.02 -1.80
CA TYR A 174 -1.28 -21.97 -0.69
C TYR A 174 -1.77 -23.39 -0.98
N ASN A 175 -2.24 -23.69 -2.21
CA ASN A 175 -2.74 -25.00 -2.65
C ASN A 175 -3.86 -25.60 -1.76
N ARG A 176 -4.71 -24.75 -1.17
CA ARG A 176 -5.87 -25.17 -0.36
C ARG A 176 -7.11 -25.46 -1.20
N GLY A 177 -7.06 -25.18 -2.51
CA GLY A 177 -8.20 -25.32 -3.43
C GLY A 177 -9.25 -24.22 -3.26
N LEU A 178 -8.90 -23.09 -2.67
CA LEU A 178 -9.83 -21.97 -2.50
C LEU A 178 -10.09 -21.27 -3.84
N LEU A 179 -11.32 -20.82 -4.00
CA LEU A 179 -11.79 -20.04 -5.14
C LEU A 179 -12.29 -18.69 -4.64
N TRP A 180 -11.71 -17.58 -5.16
CA TRP A 180 -12.13 -16.21 -4.83
C TRP A 180 -13.04 -15.66 -5.93
N PRO A 181 -14.37 -15.77 -5.77
CA PRO A 181 -15.27 -15.24 -6.78
C PRO A 181 -15.22 -13.72 -6.82
N GLN A 182 -14.97 -13.15 -8.01
CA GLN A 182 -14.83 -11.72 -8.19
C GLN A 182 -15.12 -11.26 -9.62
N ARG A 183 -15.42 -9.96 -9.75
CA ARG A 183 -15.67 -9.30 -11.03
C ARG A 183 -14.65 -8.18 -11.22
N PHE A 184 -14.18 -8.02 -12.44
CA PHE A 184 -13.26 -6.95 -12.84
C PHE A 184 -13.33 -6.74 -14.34
N ALA A 185 -12.84 -5.59 -14.82
CA ALA A 185 -12.76 -5.32 -16.23
C ALA A 185 -11.36 -5.62 -16.80
N VAL A 186 -11.34 -6.02 -18.06
CA VAL A 186 -10.14 -6.08 -18.89
C VAL A 186 -10.32 -5.17 -20.09
N THR A 187 -9.23 -4.54 -20.56
CA THR A 187 -9.25 -3.79 -21.82
C THR A 187 -8.63 -4.63 -22.92
N LEU A 188 -9.40 -4.84 -23.97
CA LEU A 188 -8.95 -5.48 -25.22
C LEU A 188 -8.42 -4.37 -26.12
N CYS A 189 -7.11 -4.34 -26.37
CA CYS A 189 -6.48 -3.37 -27.25
C CYS A 189 -6.54 -3.85 -28.72
N GLY A 190 -6.88 -2.94 -29.64
CA GLY A 190 -7.01 -3.23 -31.06
C GLY A 190 -7.09 -1.95 -31.87
N GLU A 191 -7.68 -2.00 -33.09
CA GLU A 191 -7.98 -0.77 -33.86
C GLU A 191 -8.89 0.16 -33.08
N ARG A 192 -9.80 -0.40 -32.28
CA ARG A 192 -10.60 0.29 -31.27
C ARG A 192 -10.55 -0.53 -30.00
N ASP A 193 -10.16 0.11 -28.89
CA ASP A 193 -10.17 -0.52 -27.59
C ASP A 193 -11.59 -0.85 -27.15
N SER A 194 -11.75 -2.01 -26.51
CA SER A 194 -13.01 -2.47 -25.93
C SER A 194 -12.81 -2.94 -24.51
N VAL A 195 -13.78 -2.66 -23.66
CA VAL A 195 -13.76 -3.09 -22.25
C VAL A 195 -14.68 -4.29 -22.08
N LEU A 196 -14.14 -5.38 -21.54
CA LEU A 196 -14.85 -6.61 -21.26
C LEU A 196 -14.89 -6.85 -19.74
N ARG A 197 -16.05 -7.23 -19.21
CA ARG A 197 -16.19 -7.63 -17.80
C ARG A 197 -15.96 -9.12 -17.64
N VAL A 198 -15.00 -9.49 -16.82
CA VAL A 198 -14.72 -10.85 -16.40
C VAL A 198 -15.47 -11.15 -15.11
N ASN A 199 -16.20 -12.27 -15.07
CA ASN A 199 -16.83 -12.81 -13.87
C ASN A 199 -16.12 -14.11 -13.49
N MET A 200 -15.24 -14.02 -12.52
CA MET A 200 -14.44 -15.16 -12.02
C MET A 200 -15.28 -15.95 -11.03
N THR A 201 -15.95 -17.01 -11.50
CA THR A 201 -16.78 -17.91 -10.71
C THR A 201 -16.24 -19.33 -10.59
N ASP A 202 -15.14 -19.60 -11.31
CA ASP A 202 -14.50 -20.92 -11.35
C ASP A 202 -12.96 -20.76 -11.40
N THR A 203 -12.24 -21.86 -11.31
CA THR A 203 -10.78 -21.92 -11.46
C THR A 203 -10.33 -21.53 -12.85
N LEU A 204 -11.17 -21.72 -13.86
CA LEU A 204 -10.92 -21.35 -15.25
C LEU A 204 -12.17 -20.77 -15.89
N VAL A 205 -12.06 -19.55 -16.37
CA VAL A 205 -13.09 -18.89 -17.17
C VAL A 205 -12.54 -18.66 -18.58
N ARG A 206 -13.33 -19.09 -19.60
CA ARG A 206 -13.08 -18.85 -21.01
C ARG A 206 -14.11 -17.90 -21.58
N ILE A 207 -13.64 -16.91 -22.30
CA ILE A 207 -14.49 -15.85 -22.83
C ILE A 207 -14.20 -15.70 -24.32
N GLN A 208 -15.23 -15.87 -25.16
CA GLN A 208 -15.14 -15.57 -26.59
C GLN A 208 -15.05 -14.06 -26.77
N LEU A 209 -14.00 -13.62 -27.45
CA LEU A 209 -13.71 -12.22 -27.70
C LEU A 209 -14.41 -11.71 -28.98
N PRO A 210 -14.80 -10.44 -29.04
CA PRO A 210 -15.44 -9.86 -30.23
C PRO A 210 -14.49 -9.70 -31.41
N PHE A 211 -13.17 -9.69 -31.18
CA PHE A 211 -12.10 -9.64 -32.17
C PHE A 211 -10.82 -10.24 -31.56
N VAL A 212 -9.79 -10.46 -32.39
CA VAL A 212 -8.45 -10.84 -31.91
C VAL A 212 -7.75 -9.57 -31.40
N PRO A 213 -7.56 -9.40 -30.08
CA PRO A 213 -6.88 -8.22 -29.56
C PRO A 213 -5.36 -8.31 -29.77
N SER A 214 -4.70 -7.17 -29.93
CA SER A 214 -3.24 -7.09 -29.90
C SER A 214 -2.68 -7.30 -28.50
N LEU A 215 -3.43 -6.86 -27.48
CA LEU A 215 -3.10 -6.99 -26.06
C LEU A 215 -4.38 -7.09 -25.21
N VAL A 216 -4.29 -7.76 -24.06
CA VAL A 216 -5.31 -7.72 -23.01
C VAL A 216 -4.71 -7.13 -21.74
N LEU A 217 -5.24 -5.99 -21.31
CA LEU A 217 -4.82 -5.33 -20.08
C LEU A 217 -5.76 -5.72 -18.94
N PRO A 218 -5.26 -6.39 -17.88
CA PRO A 218 -6.12 -6.91 -16.82
C PRO A 218 -6.52 -5.84 -15.81
N ASN A 219 -7.67 -6.04 -15.16
CA ASN A 219 -8.11 -5.24 -14.00
C ASN A 219 -8.10 -3.73 -14.24
N THR A 220 -8.53 -3.28 -15.42
CA THR A 220 -8.46 -1.85 -15.78
C THR A 220 -9.45 -0.96 -15.05
N ASP A 221 -10.49 -1.53 -14.42
CA ASP A 221 -11.38 -0.81 -13.51
C ASP A 221 -10.89 -0.80 -12.04
N GLY A 222 -9.78 -1.50 -11.73
CA GLY A 222 -9.23 -1.59 -10.39
C GLY A 222 -10.09 -2.37 -9.37
N ARG A 223 -11.17 -3.04 -9.82
CA ARG A 223 -12.09 -3.76 -8.93
C ARG A 223 -11.63 -5.17 -8.55
N GLY A 224 -10.72 -5.75 -9.31
CA GLY A 224 -10.11 -7.02 -8.99
C GLY A 224 -9.14 -6.92 -7.80
N TYR A 225 -8.93 -8.04 -7.13
CA TYR A 225 -7.99 -8.16 -6.02
C TYR A 225 -7.21 -9.47 -6.13
N GLY A 226 -5.89 -9.40 -6.07
CA GLY A 226 -4.98 -10.53 -6.21
C GLY A 226 -3.75 -10.20 -7.04
N LEU A 227 -2.95 -11.22 -7.33
CA LEU A 227 -1.84 -11.13 -8.28
C LEU A 227 -2.37 -11.40 -9.70
N PHE A 228 -2.47 -10.36 -10.51
CA PHE A 228 -2.81 -10.46 -11.92
C PHE A 228 -1.53 -10.69 -12.73
N VAL A 229 -1.46 -11.80 -13.45
CA VAL A 229 -0.31 -12.15 -14.30
C VAL A 229 -0.73 -12.05 -15.75
N PRO A 230 -0.46 -10.92 -16.45
CA PRO A 230 -0.72 -10.77 -17.88
C PRO A 230 0.12 -11.77 -18.69
N ASP A 231 -0.24 -11.98 -19.94
CA ASP A 231 0.67 -12.66 -20.86
C ASP A 231 1.97 -11.85 -21.09
N GLU A 232 2.97 -12.50 -21.66
CA GLU A 232 4.31 -11.91 -21.82
C GLU A 232 4.28 -10.65 -22.70
N SER A 233 3.42 -10.61 -23.72
CA SER A 233 3.32 -9.48 -24.64
C SER A 233 2.72 -8.25 -23.96
N ALA A 234 1.66 -8.44 -23.19
CA ALA A 234 1.03 -7.39 -22.41
C ALA A 234 1.97 -6.89 -21.30
N LEU A 235 2.71 -7.78 -20.64
CA LEU A 235 3.67 -7.39 -19.61
C LEU A 235 4.81 -6.53 -20.16
N LYS A 236 5.38 -6.91 -21.32
CA LYS A 236 6.41 -6.13 -22.02
C LYS A 236 5.89 -4.77 -22.46
N TRP A 237 4.70 -4.74 -23.04
CA TRP A 237 4.07 -3.49 -23.46
C TRP A 237 3.82 -2.56 -22.27
N LEU A 238 3.28 -3.08 -21.18
CA LEU A 238 3.04 -2.30 -19.97
C LEU A 238 4.33 -1.69 -19.43
N LEU A 239 5.42 -2.43 -19.35
CA LEU A 239 6.71 -1.90 -18.89
C LEU A 239 7.20 -0.71 -19.74
N ALA A 240 6.90 -0.71 -21.02
CA ALA A 240 7.34 0.33 -21.95
C ALA A 240 6.34 1.49 -22.12
N HIS A 241 5.05 1.32 -21.75
CA HIS A 241 3.98 2.22 -22.15
C HIS A 241 2.89 2.49 -21.09
N TRP A 242 3.06 2.06 -19.83
CA TRP A 242 2.01 2.22 -18.80
C TRP A 242 1.52 3.67 -18.68
N TRP A 243 2.37 4.66 -18.90
CA TRP A 243 2.05 6.09 -18.83
C TRP A 243 1.21 6.61 -20.00
N GLU A 244 1.06 5.84 -21.07
CA GLU A 244 0.21 6.15 -22.21
C GLU A 244 -1.25 5.75 -21.99
N VAL A 245 -1.53 4.94 -20.95
CA VAL A 245 -2.90 4.57 -20.58
C VAL A 245 -3.66 5.80 -20.12
N LYS A 246 -4.73 6.16 -20.85
CA LYS A 246 -5.43 7.45 -20.68
C LYS A 246 -6.22 7.55 -19.39
N ASP A 247 -6.91 6.48 -19.00
CA ASP A 247 -7.69 6.47 -17.78
C ASP A 247 -6.78 6.34 -16.56
N ASP A 248 -6.89 7.27 -15.61
CA ASP A 248 -6.03 7.35 -14.43
C ASP A 248 -6.21 6.16 -13.50
N THR A 249 -7.43 5.63 -13.38
CA THR A 249 -7.73 4.46 -12.54
C THR A 249 -7.14 3.20 -13.14
N ALA A 250 -7.30 3.01 -14.45
CA ALA A 250 -6.67 1.92 -15.18
C ALA A 250 -5.15 1.98 -15.08
N ARG A 251 -4.57 3.18 -15.25
CA ARG A 251 -3.12 3.38 -15.15
C ARG A 251 -2.59 3.03 -13.76
N GLN A 252 -3.27 3.44 -12.70
CA GLN A 252 -2.93 3.07 -11.32
C GLN A 252 -3.04 1.56 -11.10
N SER A 253 -4.11 0.92 -11.57
CA SER A 253 -4.33 -0.52 -11.45
C SER A 253 -3.25 -1.32 -12.16
N LEU A 254 -2.88 -0.91 -13.37
CA LEU A 254 -1.84 -1.54 -14.16
C LEU A 254 -0.44 -1.35 -13.56
N LEU A 255 -0.16 -0.18 -12.96
CA LEU A 255 1.06 0.02 -12.18
C LEU A 255 1.14 -0.90 -10.97
N MET A 256 0.02 -1.12 -10.27
CA MET A 256 -0.04 -2.10 -9.17
C MET A 256 0.18 -3.52 -9.69
N THR A 257 -0.41 -3.87 -10.83
CA THR A 257 -0.19 -5.15 -11.50
C THR A 257 1.30 -5.35 -11.83
N LEU A 258 1.97 -4.36 -12.41
CA LEU A 258 3.41 -4.41 -12.67
C LEU A 258 4.22 -4.58 -11.38
N TYR A 259 3.88 -3.83 -10.34
CA TYR A 259 4.57 -3.90 -9.05
C TYR A 259 4.44 -5.28 -8.39
N GLU A 260 3.24 -5.88 -8.39
CA GLU A 260 3.04 -7.24 -7.87
C GLU A 260 3.82 -8.28 -8.70
N ASN A 261 3.89 -8.14 -10.03
CA ASN A 261 4.69 -9.01 -10.89
C ASN A 261 6.21 -8.82 -10.66
N TYR A 262 6.66 -7.59 -10.39
CA TYR A 262 8.03 -7.33 -9.97
C TYR A 262 8.37 -8.03 -8.64
N LEU A 263 7.48 -7.94 -7.64
CA LEU A 263 7.66 -8.64 -6.36
C LEU A 263 7.60 -10.17 -6.51
N ALA A 264 6.79 -10.69 -7.44
CA ALA A 264 6.71 -12.10 -7.81
C ALA A 264 7.90 -12.57 -8.66
N LYS A 265 8.85 -11.68 -9.00
CA LYS A 265 10.05 -11.93 -9.82
C LYS A 265 9.76 -12.27 -11.29
N HIS A 266 8.61 -11.88 -11.80
CA HIS A 266 8.31 -11.95 -13.25
C HIS A 266 8.93 -10.78 -14.02
N ILE A 267 9.34 -9.71 -13.31
CA ILE A 267 9.98 -8.50 -13.84
C ILE A 267 11.32 -8.33 -13.13
N SER A 268 12.38 -8.02 -13.86
CA SER A 268 13.69 -7.73 -13.28
C SER A 268 13.70 -6.39 -12.55
N ALA A 269 14.65 -6.18 -11.63
CA ALA A 269 14.83 -4.91 -10.92
C ALA A 269 15.20 -3.77 -11.89
N ASP A 270 15.99 -4.08 -12.89
CA ASP A 270 16.44 -3.11 -13.90
C ASP A 270 15.29 -2.68 -14.80
N ASP A 271 14.50 -3.63 -15.34
CA ASP A 271 13.34 -3.32 -16.16
C ASP A 271 12.30 -2.51 -15.40
N TRP A 272 12.03 -2.89 -14.15
CA TRP A 272 11.13 -2.15 -13.28
C TRP A 272 11.60 -0.72 -13.02
N THR A 273 12.87 -0.54 -12.63
CA THR A 273 13.44 0.78 -12.36
C THR A 273 13.43 1.66 -13.60
N ASN A 274 13.83 1.11 -14.76
CA ASN A 274 13.84 1.83 -16.02
C ASN A 274 12.43 2.25 -16.47
N SER A 275 11.43 1.37 -16.31
CA SER A 275 10.04 1.66 -16.60
C SER A 275 9.51 2.83 -15.76
N LEU A 276 9.78 2.84 -14.45
CA LEU A 276 9.37 3.94 -13.57
C LEU A 276 10.05 5.27 -13.95
N LEU A 277 11.37 5.24 -14.24
CA LEU A 277 12.14 6.42 -14.64
C LEU A 277 11.72 6.98 -16.00
N ALA A 278 11.24 6.13 -16.91
CA ALA A 278 10.74 6.55 -18.21
C ALA A 278 9.34 7.20 -18.09
N GLY A 279 8.44 6.60 -17.33
CA GLY A 279 7.05 7.02 -17.26
C GLY A 279 6.78 8.18 -16.31
N LEU A 280 7.51 8.27 -15.17
CA LEU A 280 7.24 9.30 -14.16
C LEU A 280 7.27 10.73 -14.71
N PRO A 281 8.21 11.15 -15.58
CA PRO A 281 8.21 12.51 -16.13
C PRO A 281 6.98 12.88 -16.95
N ALA A 282 6.29 11.90 -17.52
CA ALA A 282 5.07 12.09 -18.32
C ALA A 282 3.79 12.08 -17.48
N GLU A 283 3.84 11.62 -16.21
CA GLU A 283 2.66 11.47 -15.37
C GLU A 283 2.10 12.83 -14.91
N LYS A 284 0.80 13.02 -15.11
CA LYS A 284 0.09 14.28 -14.82
C LYS A 284 -0.87 14.18 -13.63
N ASN A 285 -1.23 12.96 -13.22
CA ASN A 285 -2.10 12.75 -12.06
C ASN A 285 -1.25 12.67 -10.78
N ALA A 286 -1.56 13.52 -9.81
CA ALA A 286 -0.78 13.62 -8.57
C ALA A 286 -0.83 12.34 -7.72
N LEU A 287 -1.94 11.59 -7.73
CA LEU A 287 -2.07 10.33 -7.00
C LEU A 287 -1.22 9.23 -7.63
N VAL A 288 -1.25 9.11 -8.96
CA VAL A 288 -0.44 8.14 -9.70
C VAL A 288 1.05 8.50 -9.57
N ALA A 289 1.43 9.77 -9.77
CA ALA A 289 2.81 10.22 -9.59
C ALA A 289 3.35 9.93 -8.19
N SER A 290 2.49 10.08 -7.16
CA SER A 290 2.84 9.71 -5.79
C SER A 290 3.10 8.20 -5.63
N THR A 291 2.30 7.36 -6.28
CA THR A 291 2.51 5.89 -6.28
C THR A 291 3.83 5.53 -6.97
N VAL A 292 4.08 6.07 -8.15
CA VAL A 292 5.32 5.84 -8.91
C VAL A 292 6.55 6.29 -8.13
N SER A 293 6.47 7.46 -7.47
CA SER A 293 7.56 7.97 -6.62
C SER A 293 7.87 7.03 -5.46
N GLY A 294 6.84 6.44 -4.83
CA GLY A 294 7.01 5.45 -3.77
C GLY A 294 7.63 4.13 -4.27
N TYR A 295 7.19 3.65 -5.42
CA TYR A 295 7.77 2.47 -6.05
C TYR A 295 9.23 2.68 -6.46
N LEU A 296 9.54 3.85 -7.01
CA LEU A 296 10.90 4.21 -7.40
C LEU A 296 11.84 4.28 -6.18
N ALA A 297 11.38 4.82 -5.05
CA ALA A 297 12.13 4.81 -3.79
C ALA A 297 12.47 3.38 -3.32
N GLY A 298 11.53 2.45 -3.46
CA GLY A 298 11.76 1.02 -3.18
C GLY A 298 12.73 0.36 -4.17
N ALA A 299 12.60 0.71 -5.46
CA ALA A 299 13.44 0.18 -6.54
C ALA A 299 14.91 0.62 -6.40
N MET A 300 15.17 1.88 -6.03
CA MET A 300 16.52 2.42 -5.84
C MET A 300 17.37 1.55 -4.89
N ARG A 301 16.78 0.94 -3.89
CA ARG A 301 17.49 0.06 -2.94
C ARG A 301 17.96 -1.27 -3.54
N ARG A 302 17.54 -1.60 -4.74
CA ARG A 302 17.82 -2.87 -5.43
C ARG A 302 18.55 -2.68 -6.76
N VAL A 303 18.92 -1.45 -7.07
CA VAL A 303 19.73 -1.11 -8.24
C VAL A 303 21.15 -1.65 -8.05
N ALA A 304 21.71 -2.21 -9.11
CA ALA A 304 23.08 -2.70 -9.09
C ALA A 304 24.07 -1.56 -8.77
N PRO A 305 25.13 -1.82 -7.95
CA PRO A 305 26.07 -0.77 -7.54
C PRO A 305 26.68 0.02 -8.71
N ALA A 306 26.89 -0.63 -9.86
CA ALA A 306 27.43 0.04 -11.05
C ALA A 306 26.48 1.07 -11.68
N GLN A 307 25.18 0.94 -11.47
CA GLN A 307 24.14 1.79 -12.08
C GLN A 307 23.59 2.83 -11.10
N ILE A 308 23.87 2.70 -9.79
CA ILE A 308 23.22 3.50 -8.76
C ILE A 308 23.41 5.00 -8.95
N ALA A 309 24.61 5.44 -9.33
CA ALA A 309 24.91 6.85 -9.52
C ALA A 309 24.12 7.47 -10.69
N GLU A 310 23.92 6.73 -11.77
CA GLU A 310 23.11 7.17 -12.92
C GLU A 310 21.63 7.24 -12.54
N VAL A 311 21.09 6.19 -11.91
CA VAL A 311 19.70 6.15 -11.45
C VAL A 311 19.42 7.30 -10.49
N GLU A 312 20.27 7.51 -9.51
CA GLU A 312 20.13 8.59 -8.53
C GLU A 312 20.18 9.99 -9.19
N ALA A 313 21.07 10.20 -10.15
CA ALA A 313 21.12 11.46 -10.90
C ALA A 313 19.82 11.72 -11.67
N ARG A 314 19.24 10.69 -12.31
CA ARG A 314 17.94 10.78 -13.00
C ARG A 314 16.80 11.09 -12.02
N VAL A 315 16.72 10.39 -10.88
CA VAL A 315 15.72 10.65 -9.84
C VAL A 315 15.81 12.07 -9.31
N TYR A 316 17.03 12.54 -9.04
CA TYR A 316 17.27 13.91 -8.58
C TYR A 316 16.85 14.94 -9.63
N ALA A 317 17.16 14.73 -10.90
CA ALA A 317 16.72 15.59 -11.99
C ALA A 317 15.17 15.65 -12.10
N ILE A 318 14.48 14.52 -11.98
CA ILE A 318 13.01 14.47 -11.98
C ILE A 318 12.47 15.23 -10.76
N SER A 319 13.04 15.06 -9.57
CA SER A 319 12.62 15.77 -8.35
C SER A 319 12.76 17.29 -8.45
N ARG A 320 13.57 17.79 -9.36
CA ARG A 320 13.71 19.24 -9.63
C ARG A 320 12.76 19.74 -10.71
N ASN A 321 12.50 18.95 -11.74
CA ASN A 321 11.91 19.41 -12.99
C ASN A 321 10.50 18.86 -13.26
N HIS A 322 9.99 17.92 -12.46
CA HIS A 322 8.66 17.35 -12.68
C HIS A 322 7.56 18.44 -12.69
N PRO A 323 6.58 18.43 -13.61
CA PRO A 323 5.56 19.47 -13.71
C PRO A 323 4.72 19.60 -12.43
N LEU A 324 4.42 18.50 -11.72
CA LEU A 324 3.64 18.51 -10.48
C LEU A 324 4.49 18.91 -9.27
N PRO A 325 4.16 20.02 -8.57
CA PRO A 325 4.90 20.45 -7.37
C PRO A 325 4.90 19.41 -6.25
N SER A 326 3.77 18.72 -6.03
CA SER A 326 3.66 17.65 -5.03
C SER A 326 4.61 16.49 -5.31
N CYS A 327 4.76 16.09 -6.57
CA CYS A 327 5.70 15.04 -6.98
C CYS A 327 7.14 15.48 -6.73
N ARG A 328 7.51 16.74 -7.06
CA ARG A 328 8.86 17.26 -6.79
C ARG A 328 9.24 17.17 -5.32
N VAL A 329 8.34 17.58 -4.43
CA VAL A 329 8.60 17.54 -2.98
C VAL A 329 8.70 16.11 -2.48
N GLN A 330 7.74 15.27 -2.84
CA GLN A 330 7.69 13.88 -2.39
C GLN A 330 8.90 13.08 -2.87
N LEU A 331 9.24 13.22 -4.16
CA LEU A 331 10.38 12.52 -4.75
C LEU A 331 11.71 12.99 -4.14
N LEU A 332 11.86 14.29 -3.86
CA LEU A 332 13.02 14.81 -3.16
C LEU A 332 13.16 14.21 -1.75
N ARG A 333 12.07 14.11 -0.99
CA ARG A 333 12.08 13.46 0.33
C ARG A 333 12.48 11.99 0.26
N TYR A 334 11.96 11.25 -0.71
CA TYR A 334 12.37 9.87 -0.93
C TYR A 334 13.84 9.76 -1.36
N PHE A 335 14.29 10.68 -2.22
CA PHE A 335 15.67 10.75 -2.65
C PHE A 335 16.63 11.00 -1.47
N MET A 336 16.33 11.95 -0.59
CA MET A 336 17.10 12.22 0.62
C MET A 336 17.27 10.98 1.51
N GLN A 337 16.28 10.11 1.57
CA GLN A 337 16.29 8.89 2.39
C GLN A 337 17.01 7.70 1.72
N ASN A 338 17.13 7.69 0.39
CA ASN A 338 17.59 6.51 -0.34
C ASN A 338 18.87 6.68 -1.15
N ALA A 339 19.30 7.91 -1.44
CA ALA A 339 20.53 8.16 -2.22
C ALA A 339 21.78 7.75 -1.45
N THR A 340 22.69 7.05 -2.14
CA THR A 340 23.91 6.46 -1.56
C THR A 340 25.18 6.76 -2.34
N SER A 341 25.08 7.16 -3.62
CA SER A 341 26.23 7.46 -4.44
C SER A 341 26.97 8.71 -3.93
N GLN A 342 28.28 8.68 -3.97
CA GLN A 342 29.12 9.77 -3.49
C GLN A 342 28.79 11.15 -4.10
N PRO A 343 28.52 11.27 -5.42
CA PRO A 343 28.14 12.56 -5.99
C PRO A 343 26.84 13.09 -5.36
N MET A 344 25.83 12.22 -5.19
CA MET A 344 24.53 12.64 -4.67
C MET A 344 24.56 12.89 -3.16
N VAL A 345 25.36 12.16 -2.40
CA VAL A 345 25.57 12.43 -0.98
C VAL A 345 26.21 13.82 -0.78
N LYS A 346 27.15 14.24 -1.66
CA LYS A 346 27.70 15.59 -1.64
C LYS A 346 26.65 16.67 -1.93
N GLU A 347 25.80 16.44 -2.93
CA GLU A 347 24.68 17.34 -3.24
C GLU A 347 23.71 17.46 -2.04
N LEU A 348 23.38 16.35 -1.40
CA LEU A 348 22.52 16.35 -0.21
C LEU A 348 23.17 17.04 0.99
N TYR A 349 24.48 16.92 1.14
CA TYR A 349 25.23 17.62 2.19
C TYR A 349 25.21 19.14 1.97
N ALA A 350 25.43 19.60 0.73
CA ALA A 350 25.33 21.00 0.37
C ALA A 350 23.89 21.53 0.60
N LEU A 351 22.87 20.78 0.17
CA LEU A 351 21.47 21.11 0.41
C LEU A 351 21.15 21.28 1.91
N TRP A 352 21.67 20.37 2.75
CA TRP A 352 21.52 20.46 4.21
C TRP A 352 22.28 21.65 4.83
N GLN A 353 23.48 21.95 4.33
CA GLN A 353 24.25 23.08 4.85
C GLN A 353 23.58 24.41 4.55
N GLU A 354 23.14 24.61 3.32
CA GLU A 354 22.58 25.87 2.83
C GLU A 354 21.15 26.12 3.30
N GLN A 355 20.35 25.06 3.48
CA GLN A 355 18.91 25.12 3.79
C GLN A 355 18.14 26.08 2.85
N SER A 356 18.55 26.14 1.59
CA SER A 356 18.07 27.12 0.62
C SER A 356 16.79 26.65 -0.13
N ASP A 357 16.47 25.35 -0.08
CA ASP A 357 15.31 24.80 -0.80
C ASP A 357 14.00 25.04 -0.03
N LYS A 358 13.21 26.01 -0.52
CA LYS A 358 11.91 26.40 0.08
C LYS A 358 10.84 25.31 0.04
N ARG A 359 11.06 24.20 -0.67
CA ARG A 359 10.16 23.04 -0.70
C ARG A 359 10.27 22.20 0.57
N LEU A 360 11.38 22.30 1.29
CA LEU A 360 11.67 21.56 2.51
C LEU A 360 11.40 22.41 3.75
N ASN A 361 10.88 21.76 4.78
CA ASN A 361 10.69 22.35 6.09
C ASN A 361 11.81 21.92 7.07
N GLN A 362 11.81 22.47 8.30
CA GLN A 362 12.80 22.14 9.33
C GLN A 362 12.85 20.63 9.67
N GLN A 363 11.71 19.94 9.60
CA GLN A 363 11.66 18.50 9.86
C GLN A 363 12.35 17.71 8.73
N ASP A 364 12.22 18.17 7.49
CA ASP A 364 12.89 17.57 6.34
C ASP A 364 14.43 17.69 6.48
N TYR A 365 14.92 18.87 6.87
CA TYR A 365 16.36 19.09 7.11
C TYR A 365 16.88 18.29 8.32
N THR A 366 16.07 18.12 9.36
CA THR A 366 16.41 17.25 10.49
C THR A 366 16.52 15.79 10.07
N THR A 367 15.57 15.31 9.27
CA THR A 367 15.63 13.95 8.70
C THR A 367 16.87 13.79 7.82
N LEU A 368 17.16 14.78 6.98
CA LEU A 368 18.35 14.76 6.14
C LEU A 368 19.65 14.72 6.96
N ALA A 369 19.71 15.44 8.08
CA ALA A 369 20.86 15.38 8.99
C ALA A 369 21.07 13.97 9.57
N TYR A 370 20.01 13.26 9.95
CA TYR A 370 20.11 11.87 10.40
C TYR A 370 20.64 10.96 9.29
N GLU A 371 20.11 11.11 8.10
CA GLU A 371 20.51 10.34 6.93
C GLU A 371 21.97 10.60 6.52
N LEU A 372 22.42 11.84 6.57
CA LEU A 372 23.82 12.21 6.31
C LEU A 372 24.76 11.71 7.40
N ALA A 373 24.37 11.74 8.66
CA ALA A 373 25.18 11.22 9.77
C ALA A 373 25.48 9.72 9.62
N ILE A 374 24.55 8.95 9.00
CA ILE A 374 24.78 7.54 8.69
C ILE A 374 25.72 7.36 7.49
N ARG A 375 25.55 8.19 6.44
CA ARG A 375 26.34 8.10 5.19
C ARG A 375 27.75 8.67 5.29
N LEU A 376 27.97 9.60 6.21
CA LEU A 376 29.22 10.31 6.44
C LEU A 376 29.67 10.11 7.89
N PRO A 377 30.13 8.90 8.25
CA PRO A 377 30.46 8.57 9.63
C PRO A 377 31.57 9.43 10.24
N ALA A 378 32.51 9.92 9.44
CA ALA A 378 33.57 10.83 9.89
C ALA A 378 33.05 12.23 10.30
N GLU A 379 32.01 12.71 9.62
CA GLU A 379 31.36 14.00 9.86
C GLU A 379 30.11 13.90 10.78
N SER A 380 29.72 12.70 11.17
CA SER A 380 28.48 12.41 11.90
C SER A 380 28.24 13.32 13.11
N GLU A 381 29.23 13.44 14.00
CA GLU A 381 29.13 14.29 15.19
C GLU A 381 28.99 15.77 14.86
N GLN A 382 29.69 16.24 13.86
CA GLN A 382 29.62 17.63 13.39
C GLN A 382 28.26 17.94 12.81
N ILE A 383 27.72 17.05 11.95
CA ILE A 383 26.39 17.17 11.34
C ILE A 383 25.32 17.25 12.43
N LEU A 384 25.34 16.32 13.38
CA LEU A 384 24.34 16.26 14.46
C LEU A 384 24.43 17.47 15.39
N ARG A 385 25.65 17.93 15.74
CA ARG A 385 25.84 19.13 16.56
C ARG A 385 25.32 20.39 15.85
N THR A 386 25.60 20.53 14.57
CA THR A 386 25.14 21.67 13.76
C THR A 386 23.63 21.66 13.64
N GLN A 387 23.01 20.50 13.34
CA GLN A 387 21.57 20.41 13.23
C GLN A 387 20.87 20.69 14.56
N ARG A 388 21.41 20.18 15.68
CA ARG A 388 20.89 20.45 17.03
C ARG A 388 20.79 21.94 17.34
N ALA A 389 21.82 22.69 16.97
CA ALA A 389 21.87 24.15 17.20
C ALA A 389 20.87 24.96 16.34
N ARG A 390 20.28 24.34 15.32
CA ARG A 390 19.25 24.93 14.44
C ARG A 390 17.81 24.69 14.91
N ILE A 391 17.64 23.94 16.02
CA ILE A 391 16.30 23.56 16.53
C ILE A 391 15.99 24.44 17.73
N ASP A 392 15.06 25.36 17.56
CA ASP A 392 14.61 26.29 18.62
C ASP A 392 13.48 25.73 19.47
N ASP A 393 12.62 24.84 18.90
CA ASP A 393 11.47 24.26 19.58
C ASP A 393 11.93 23.21 20.61
N PRO A 394 11.58 23.36 21.91
CA PRO A 394 12.04 22.46 22.96
C PRO A 394 11.56 21.00 22.79
N ASP A 395 10.35 20.78 22.24
CA ASP A 395 9.81 19.44 22.06
C ASP A 395 10.52 18.72 20.92
N ARG A 396 10.76 19.42 19.81
CA ARG A 396 11.58 18.92 18.70
C ARG A 396 13.03 18.69 19.10
N LEU A 397 13.58 19.53 19.99
CA LEU A 397 14.92 19.34 20.49
C LEU A 397 15.02 18.06 21.33
N ARG A 398 14.06 17.82 22.23
CA ARG A 398 14.00 16.54 22.98
C ARG A 398 13.87 15.33 22.06
N GLN A 399 13.03 15.43 21.03
CA GLN A 399 12.90 14.38 20.02
C GLN A 399 14.21 14.16 19.29
N PHE A 400 14.87 15.23 18.86
CA PHE A 400 16.18 15.16 18.20
C PHE A 400 17.22 14.48 19.08
N ASP A 401 17.34 14.90 20.34
CA ASP A 401 18.30 14.35 21.31
C ASP A 401 18.07 12.85 21.57
N PHE A 402 16.81 12.41 21.51
CA PHE A 402 16.48 11.00 21.63
C PHE A 402 16.86 10.20 20.39
N ILE A 403 16.47 10.68 19.20
CA ILE A 403 16.65 9.95 17.93
C ILE A 403 18.10 9.99 17.45
N SER A 404 18.81 11.12 17.61
CA SER A 404 20.19 11.31 17.12
C SER A 404 21.16 10.27 17.67
N ARG A 405 20.88 9.69 18.84
CA ARG A 405 21.67 8.60 19.43
C ARG A 405 21.70 7.34 18.57
N SER A 406 20.72 7.15 17.69
CA SER A 406 20.61 5.95 16.83
C SER A 406 21.34 6.09 15.47
N VAL A 407 21.80 7.32 15.13
CA VAL A 407 22.43 7.57 13.81
C VAL A 407 23.94 7.81 13.89
N ILE A 408 24.53 7.72 15.08
CA ILE A 408 25.99 7.80 15.28
C ILE A 408 26.72 6.58 14.71
N SER A 409 28.04 6.68 14.54
CA SER A 409 28.88 5.60 14.00
C SER A 409 29.42 4.61 15.05
N ASP A 410 29.39 4.97 16.34
CA ASP A 410 29.93 4.16 17.44
C ASP A 410 29.01 2.98 17.77
N THR A 411 29.42 1.78 17.38
CA THR A 411 28.67 0.52 17.57
C THR A 411 28.39 0.21 19.04
N ALA A 412 29.34 0.47 19.96
CA ALA A 412 29.17 0.20 21.38
C ALA A 412 28.07 1.09 22.00
N ARG A 413 28.02 2.34 21.58
CA ARG A 413 26.94 3.27 21.98
C ARG A 413 25.59 2.88 21.37
N LEU A 414 25.56 2.34 20.14
CA LEU A 414 24.33 1.81 19.53
C LEU A 414 23.83 0.57 20.28
N ASP A 415 24.74 -0.32 20.70
CA ASP A 415 24.39 -1.49 21.52
C ASP A 415 23.82 -1.06 22.89
N THR A 416 24.43 -0.08 23.53
CA THR A 416 23.94 0.49 24.78
C THR A 416 22.54 1.11 24.59
N LEU A 417 22.30 1.84 23.51
CA LEU A 417 21.01 2.40 23.18
C LEU A 417 19.96 1.29 22.98
N PHE A 418 20.24 0.29 22.15
CA PHE A 418 19.31 -0.81 21.92
C PHE A 418 18.95 -1.54 23.23
N ASN A 419 19.96 -1.89 24.04
CA ASN A 419 19.72 -2.56 25.31
C ASN A 419 18.87 -1.69 26.28
N SER A 420 19.05 -0.37 26.25
CA SER A 420 18.21 0.54 27.04
C SER A 420 16.73 0.48 26.63
N LEU A 421 16.41 0.23 25.35
CA LEU A 421 15.04 0.12 24.86
C LEU A 421 14.34 -1.20 25.25
N LEU A 422 15.07 -2.19 25.77
CA LEU A 422 14.44 -3.39 26.35
C LEU A 422 13.70 -3.08 27.64
N VAL A 423 14.00 -1.96 28.28
CA VAL A 423 13.30 -1.44 29.47
C VAL A 423 12.10 -0.58 29.03
N ALA A 424 10.89 -0.93 29.50
CA ALA A 424 9.63 -0.31 29.05
C ALA A 424 9.58 1.22 29.27
N GLU A 425 10.16 1.71 30.38
CA GLU A 425 10.22 3.14 30.71
C GLU A 425 10.92 3.97 29.64
N ASN A 426 11.88 3.39 28.94
CA ASN A 426 12.64 4.06 27.88
C ASN A 426 11.93 4.08 26.52
N ARG A 427 10.77 3.38 26.41
CA ARG A 427 9.94 3.28 25.19
C ARG A 427 8.63 4.04 25.28
N ARG A 428 8.44 4.89 26.27
CA ARG A 428 7.15 5.57 26.55
C ARG A 428 6.62 6.38 25.37
N ILE A 429 7.50 6.97 24.56
CA ILE A 429 7.11 7.74 23.38
C ILE A 429 7.30 6.84 22.17
N GLU A 430 6.27 6.09 21.85
CA GLU A 430 6.28 5.09 20.80
C GLU A 430 6.77 5.59 19.42
N PRO A 431 6.33 6.76 18.88
CA PRO A 431 6.83 7.25 17.60
C PRO A 431 8.34 7.52 17.59
N TRP A 432 8.91 7.96 18.71
CA TRP A 432 10.36 8.19 18.81
C TRP A 432 11.13 6.86 18.86
N THR A 433 10.59 5.90 19.63
CA THR A 433 11.14 4.54 19.70
C THR A 433 11.14 3.87 18.34
N ALA A 434 10.02 3.94 17.61
CA ALA A 434 9.92 3.41 16.24
C ALA A 434 10.95 4.05 15.29
N ALA A 435 11.18 5.37 15.41
CA ALA A 435 12.21 6.06 14.63
C ALA A 435 13.63 5.57 14.98
N VAL A 436 13.94 5.40 16.28
CA VAL A 436 15.23 4.86 16.73
C VAL A 436 15.45 3.45 16.20
N ILE A 437 14.46 2.56 16.31
CA ILE A 437 14.54 1.17 15.80
C ILE A 437 14.77 1.18 14.29
N ARG A 438 14.08 2.04 13.54
CA ARG A 438 14.26 2.19 12.09
C ARG A 438 15.70 2.60 11.74
N TYR A 439 16.29 3.56 12.45
CA TYR A 439 17.68 3.98 12.20
C TYR A 439 18.74 2.99 12.68
N LEU A 440 18.47 2.27 13.77
CA LEU A 440 19.33 1.15 14.20
C LEU A 440 19.37 0.05 13.12
N ASN A 441 18.23 -0.21 12.46
CA ASN A 441 18.10 -1.19 11.38
C ASN A 441 18.16 -0.52 9.98
N HIS A 442 18.89 0.58 9.85
CA HIS A 442 19.04 1.26 8.57
C HIS A 442 19.73 0.34 7.53
N PRO A 443 19.26 0.28 6.25
CA PRO A 443 19.81 -0.62 5.23
C PRO A 443 21.33 -0.53 5.06
N LEU A 444 21.94 0.64 5.19
CA LEU A 444 23.40 0.82 5.13
C LEU A 444 24.15 0.26 6.36
N ARG A 445 23.45 -0.30 7.33
CA ARG A 445 23.99 -0.90 8.55
C ARG A 445 23.51 -2.35 8.74
N GLU A 446 23.06 -2.99 7.69
CA GLU A 446 22.44 -4.32 7.74
C GLU A 446 23.33 -5.33 8.49
N GLU A 447 24.59 -5.43 8.16
CA GLU A 447 25.54 -6.34 8.82
C GLU A 447 25.67 -6.11 10.34
N GLN A 448 25.60 -4.83 10.75
CA GLN A 448 25.71 -4.47 12.19
C GLN A 448 24.41 -4.65 12.93
N SER A 449 23.26 -4.54 12.26
CA SER A 449 21.92 -4.48 12.87
C SER A 449 21.24 -5.85 13.02
N VAL A 450 21.68 -6.88 12.31
CA VAL A 450 21.10 -8.25 12.38
C VAL A 450 20.94 -8.74 13.81
N LYS A 451 21.90 -8.41 14.69
CA LYS A 451 21.87 -8.79 16.11
C LYS A 451 20.69 -8.17 16.91
N TYR A 452 20.10 -7.08 16.42
CA TYR A 452 18.97 -6.40 17.08
C TYR A 452 17.61 -6.98 16.70
N ILE A 453 17.51 -7.74 15.60
CA ILE A 453 16.23 -8.22 15.07
C ILE A 453 15.55 -9.15 16.06
N ARG A 454 16.21 -10.26 16.42
CA ARG A 454 15.61 -11.28 17.29
C ARG A 454 15.28 -10.77 18.71
N PRO A 455 16.14 -10.00 19.40
CA PRO A 455 15.78 -9.46 20.73
C PRO A 455 14.75 -8.33 20.66
N GLY A 456 14.57 -7.69 19.49
CA GLY A 456 13.61 -6.60 19.30
C GLY A 456 12.19 -7.05 18.94
N LEU A 457 12.02 -8.33 18.61
CA LEU A 457 10.73 -8.98 18.37
C LEU A 457 10.10 -9.46 19.67
#